data_0d9be89029c1c31fd09a8df2428d582e
#
_entry.id   0d9be89029c1c31fd09a8df2428d582e
#
_cell.length_a   1.000
_cell.length_b   1.000
_cell.length_c   1.000
_cell.angle_alpha   90.00
_cell.angle_beta   90.00
_cell.angle_gamma   90.00
#
_symmetry.space_group_name_H-M   'P 1'
#
loop_
_entity.id
_entity.type
_entity.pdbx_description
1 polymer ?
#
loop_
_entity_poly.entity_id
_entity_poly.type
_entity_poly.pdbx_seq_one_letter_code
_entity_poly.pdbx_strand_id
1 'polypeptide(L)'
;MTRYQHLANLLAERIEQGLYRSGERLPSVRTLSQEHGVSISTIQQAYQILENLQLITPQPRSGYFVSKRKAQPPVPAMTRPVQRPVDVTQWDEVMMLLDARADKEMISFGGGSPDINQPSLKPLWREMSRLAQHNPSEMLSYDVLDGRLELREQIARLMLDGGSTVAANEIVITNGCHGALSIALLSVCKPGDIVAVESPSFHGTMQMLRGFDIKAIEIPTDPETGISIEALELALEQWPIKAVILVPNCNNPLGFIMPEARKKQVLALAQRHDIVIVEDDIYGELAAEYPRPRTIHSMDIDGRVILCSSFTKTVAPGLRVGWIVPGRYYDRVMHMKYAAGGFNVPGTQMAVAAFIRDGHYHRHVRRMRQIYQQNMETYTCWVRQYFPTEICVTRPQGSFLLWIELPEKVDMVCVSKQLCRLKIQAAAGSLFSASGKYRNCLRINVALPPTDKNREALRKMGEAIVIAMEE
;
A
#
# COMPACT_ATOMS: atom_id res chain seq x y z
N MET A 1 -24.06 1.93 -2.45
CA MET A 1 -24.23 0.68 -1.67
C MET A 1 -25.53 0.02 -2.10
N THR A 2 -25.51 -1.28 -2.42
CA THR A 2 -26.73 -2.02 -2.79
C THR A 2 -27.55 -2.36 -1.53
N ARG A 3 -28.87 -2.63 -1.70
CA ARG A 3 -29.74 -2.96 -0.55
C ARG A 3 -29.24 -4.18 0.24
N TYR A 4 -28.73 -5.20 -0.44
CA TYR A 4 -28.21 -6.40 0.23
C TYR A 4 -26.88 -6.13 0.97
N GLN A 5 -26.03 -5.25 0.46
CA GLN A 5 -24.79 -4.82 1.16
C GLN A 5 -25.12 -4.03 2.42
N HIS A 6 -26.08 -3.09 2.34
CA HIS A 6 -26.51 -2.33 3.51
C HIS A 6 -27.06 -3.27 4.60
N LEU A 7 -27.86 -4.23 4.22
CA LEU A 7 -28.44 -5.20 5.16
C LEU A 7 -27.37 -6.12 5.76
N ALA A 8 -26.39 -6.58 4.97
CA ALA A 8 -25.29 -7.37 5.46
C ALA A 8 -24.47 -6.60 6.50
N ASN A 9 -24.16 -5.33 6.25
CA ASN A 9 -23.43 -4.47 7.21
C ASN A 9 -24.25 -4.27 8.50
N LEU A 10 -25.55 -3.97 8.39
CA LEU A 10 -26.42 -3.81 9.56
C LEU A 10 -26.45 -5.08 10.44
N LEU A 11 -26.55 -6.25 9.83
CA LEU A 11 -26.53 -7.52 10.55
C LEU A 11 -25.14 -7.84 11.12
N ALA A 12 -24.06 -7.51 10.39
CA ALA A 12 -22.70 -7.64 10.88
C ALA A 12 -22.47 -6.79 12.13
N GLU A 13 -22.88 -5.51 12.10
CA GLU A 13 -22.81 -4.61 13.26
C GLU A 13 -23.60 -5.16 14.48
N ARG A 14 -24.80 -5.69 14.26
CA ARG A 14 -25.59 -6.30 15.33
C ARG A 14 -24.92 -7.54 15.94
N ILE A 15 -24.27 -8.37 15.11
CA ILE A 15 -23.46 -9.51 15.57
C ILE A 15 -22.26 -9.00 16.36
N GLU A 16 -21.62 -7.93 15.89
CA GLU A 16 -20.47 -7.31 16.54
C GLU A 16 -20.78 -6.70 17.90
N GLN A 17 -21.91 -6.05 18.01
CA GLN A 17 -22.42 -5.48 19.24
C GLN A 17 -22.95 -6.54 20.23
N GLY A 18 -22.95 -7.82 19.83
CA GLY A 18 -23.41 -8.92 20.66
C GLY A 18 -24.93 -9.05 20.77
N LEU A 19 -25.69 -8.34 19.94
CA LEU A 19 -27.15 -8.48 19.86
C LEU A 19 -27.58 -9.87 19.37
N TYR A 20 -26.73 -10.51 18.57
CA TYR A 20 -26.79 -11.94 18.25
C TYR A 20 -25.55 -12.62 18.83
N ARG A 21 -25.76 -13.55 19.77
CA ARG A 21 -24.67 -14.23 20.47
C ARG A 21 -24.06 -15.35 19.61
N SER A 22 -22.80 -15.66 19.86
CA SER A 22 -22.13 -16.79 19.22
C SER A 22 -22.90 -18.09 19.42
N GLY A 23 -23.19 -18.79 18.33
CA GLY A 23 -24.02 -19.99 18.31
C GLY A 23 -25.53 -19.73 18.28
N GLU A 24 -25.97 -18.48 18.35
CA GLU A 24 -27.37 -18.10 18.26
C GLU A 24 -27.87 -18.21 16.81
N ARG A 25 -29.12 -18.61 16.67
CA ARG A 25 -29.79 -18.72 15.37
C ARG A 25 -30.24 -17.34 14.90
N LEU A 26 -29.84 -16.96 13.68
CA LEU A 26 -30.35 -15.76 13.03
C LEU A 26 -31.81 -15.94 12.57
N PRO A 27 -32.57 -14.84 12.43
CA PRO A 27 -33.91 -14.85 11.86
C PRO A 27 -33.91 -15.54 10.49
N SER A 28 -35.02 -16.21 10.16
CA SER A 28 -35.13 -16.86 8.85
C SER A 28 -35.09 -15.83 7.71
N VAL A 29 -34.67 -16.27 6.52
CA VAL A 29 -34.67 -15.43 5.31
C VAL A 29 -36.05 -14.81 5.06
N ARG A 30 -37.14 -15.56 5.35
CA ARG A 30 -38.53 -15.09 5.19
C ARG A 30 -38.89 -14.03 6.24
N THR A 31 -38.47 -14.22 7.48
CA THR A 31 -38.71 -13.27 8.58
C THR A 31 -38.02 -11.93 8.28
N LEU A 32 -36.73 -11.93 7.94
CA LEU A 32 -36.03 -10.70 7.60
C LEU A 32 -36.56 -10.03 6.31
N SER A 33 -37.01 -10.81 5.35
CA SER A 33 -37.67 -10.28 4.13
C SER A 33 -38.90 -9.46 4.50
N GLN A 34 -39.71 -9.95 5.43
CA GLN A 34 -40.89 -9.23 5.92
C GLN A 34 -40.53 -8.02 6.78
N GLU A 35 -39.62 -8.17 7.71
CA GLU A 35 -39.18 -7.08 8.64
C GLU A 35 -38.55 -5.90 7.90
N HIS A 36 -37.75 -6.16 6.86
CA HIS A 36 -37.02 -5.13 6.12
C HIS A 36 -37.70 -4.70 4.82
N GLY A 37 -38.82 -5.32 4.45
CA GLY A 37 -39.55 -4.98 3.21
C GLY A 37 -38.76 -5.21 1.93
N VAL A 38 -37.88 -6.23 1.91
CA VAL A 38 -37.00 -6.56 0.77
C VAL A 38 -37.28 -7.98 0.26
N SER A 39 -36.84 -8.27 -0.96
CA SER A 39 -37.02 -9.61 -1.56
C SER A 39 -36.21 -10.69 -0.81
N ILE A 40 -36.70 -11.92 -0.86
CA ILE A 40 -35.98 -13.11 -0.32
C ILE A 40 -34.59 -13.22 -0.92
N SER A 41 -34.40 -12.95 -2.21
CA SER A 41 -33.11 -12.97 -2.88
C SER A 41 -32.14 -11.92 -2.33
N THR A 42 -32.63 -10.74 -1.91
CA THR A 42 -31.82 -9.70 -1.26
C THR A 42 -31.29 -10.17 0.09
N ILE A 43 -32.12 -10.85 0.89
CA ILE A 43 -31.68 -11.44 2.17
C ILE A 43 -30.69 -12.57 1.95
N GLN A 44 -30.92 -13.44 0.97
CA GLN A 44 -29.99 -14.52 0.64
C GLN A 44 -28.61 -13.98 0.23
N GLN A 45 -28.56 -12.92 -0.56
CA GLN A 45 -27.31 -12.24 -0.91
C GLN A 45 -26.62 -11.61 0.32
N ALA A 46 -27.38 -11.00 1.21
CA ALA A 46 -26.85 -10.47 2.47
C ALA A 46 -26.27 -11.59 3.36
N TYR A 47 -27.00 -12.71 3.47
CA TYR A 47 -26.51 -13.88 4.22
C TYR A 47 -25.29 -14.51 3.57
N GLN A 48 -25.21 -14.57 2.24
CA GLN A 48 -24.02 -15.03 1.53
C GLN A 48 -22.78 -14.16 1.85
N ILE A 49 -22.95 -12.83 1.96
CA ILE A 49 -21.89 -11.94 2.39
C ILE A 49 -21.45 -12.27 3.83
N LEU A 50 -22.41 -12.41 4.76
CA LEU A 50 -22.11 -12.75 6.15
C LEU A 50 -21.44 -14.12 6.30
N GLU A 51 -21.83 -15.09 5.46
CA GLU A 51 -21.20 -16.41 5.38
C GLU A 51 -19.78 -16.33 4.83
N ASN A 52 -19.56 -15.55 3.78
CA ASN A 52 -18.22 -15.29 3.22
C ASN A 52 -17.31 -14.59 4.25
N LEU A 53 -17.88 -13.69 5.06
CA LEU A 53 -17.21 -13.04 6.20
C LEU A 53 -17.10 -13.96 7.43
N GLN A 54 -17.60 -15.21 7.35
CA GLN A 54 -17.62 -16.17 8.45
C GLN A 54 -18.30 -15.68 9.73
N LEU A 55 -19.16 -14.69 9.62
CA LEU A 55 -19.98 -14.21 10.73
C LEU A 55 -21.11 -15.17 11.05
N ILE A 56 -21.54 -15.94 10.05
CA ILE A 56 -22.60 -16.93 10.18
C ILE A 56 -22.23 -18.24 9.48
N THR A 57 -22.79 -19.34 9.95
CA THR A 57 -22.66 -20.68 9.33
C THR A 57 -24.04 -21.25 9.02
N PRO A 58 -24.29 -21.77 7.80
CA PRO A 58 -25.51 -22.48 7.50
C PRO A 58 -25.49 -23.85 8.16
N GLN A 59 -26.59 -24.22 8.79
CA GLN A 59 -26.83 -25.60 9.25
C GLN A 59 -27.97 -26.20 8.43
N PRO A 60 -27.76 -27.35 7.77
CA PRO A 60 -28.78 -28.00 6.95
C PRO A 60 -30.09 -28.16 7.71
N ARG A 61 -31.20 -27.70 7.11
CA ARG A 61 -32.56 -27.72 7.67
C ARG A 61 -32.80 -26.90 8.94
N SER A 62 -31.75 -26.29 9.52
CA SER A 62 -31.85 -25.52 10.77
C SER A 62 -31.72 -24.01 10.59
N GLY A 63 -31.17 -23.54 9.46
CA GLY A 63 -31.00 -22.13 9.17
C GLY A 63 -29.57 -21.63 9.36
N TYR A 64 -29.41 -20.34 9.63
CA TYR A 64 -28.12 -19.69 9.80
C TYR A 64 -27.85 -19.41 11.28
N PHE A 65 -26.64 -19.66 11.72
CA PHE A 65 -26.19 -19.49 13.11
C PHE A 65 -24.97 -18.56 13.16
N VAL A 66 -24.89 -17.72 14.17
CA VAL A 66 -23.72 -16.88 14.42
C VAL A 66 -22.53 -17.77 14.69
N SER A 67 -21.46 -17.60 13.90
CA SER A 67 -20.24 -18.40 14.03
C SER A 67 -19.55 -18.14 15.38
N LYS A 68 -18.87 -19.15 15.92
CA LYS A 68 -17.94 -18.95 17.03
C LYS A 68 -16.77 -18.09 16.51
N ARG A 69 -16.74 -16.82 16.86
CA ARG A 69 -15.64 -15.95 16.45
C ARG A 69 -14.34 -16.42 17.10
N LYS A 70 -13.34 -16.74 16.30
CA LYS A 70 -11.95 -16.64 16.77
C LYS A 70 -11.69 -15.17 17.10
N ALA A 71 -11.07 -14.88 18.23
CA ALA A 71 -10.67 -13.52 18.60
C ALA A 71 -9.90 -12.88 17.43
N GLN A 72 -10.01 -11.57 17.26
CA GLN A 72 -9.17 -10.89 16.28
C GLN A 72 -7.71 -11.06 16.66
N PRO A 73 -6.81 -11.42 15.72
CA PRO A 73 -5.39 -11.49 16.03
C PRO A 73 -4.92 -10.16 16.60
N PRO A 74 -3.99 -10.15 17.56
CA PRO A 74 -3.39 -8.92 18.07
C PRO A 74 -2.65 -8.20 16.94
N VAL A 75 -2.40 -6.91 17.13
CA VAL A 75 -1.53 -6.11 16.26
C VAL A 75 -0.08 -6.45 16.63
N PRO A 76 0.86 -6.54 15.66
CA PRO A 76 2.28 -6.71 15.94
C PRO A 76 2.81 -5.66 16.91
N ALA A 77 3.72 -6.02 17.78
CA ALA A 77 4.40 -5.07 18.63
C ALA A 77 5.45 -4.25 17.84
N MET A 78 5.69 -3.03 18.27
CA MET A 78 6.79 -2.22 17.72
C MET A 78 8.14 -2.91 18.00
N THR A 79 8.87 -3.22 16.94
CA THR A 79 10.22 -3.79 17.07
C THR A 79 11.25 -2.70 17.38
N ARG A 80 12.32 -3.07 18.09
CA ARG A 80 13.44 -2.18 18.41
C ARG A 80 14.68 -2.60 17.62
N PRO A 81 14.87 -2.12 16.37
CA PRO A 81 16.09 -2.40 15.62
C PRO A 81 17.31 -1.80 16.30
N VAL A 82 18.48 -2.37 16.05
CA VAL A 82 19.74 -1.76 16.45
C VAL A 82 19.93 -0.48 15.64
N GLN A 83 20.01 0.66 16.32
CA GLN A 83 20.17 1.97 15.69
C GLN A 83 21.65 2.24 15.34
N ARG A 84 22.11 1.58 14.32
CA ARG A 84 23.41 1.85 13.69
C ARG A 84 23.27 1.83 12.18
N PRO A 85 24.08 2.61 11.45
CA PRO A 85 24.12 2.56 10.00
C PRO A 85 24.54 1.17 9.52
N VAL A 86 23.78 0.61 8.58
CA VAL A 86 24.03 -0.70 7.97
C VAL A 86 23.92 -0.62 6.45
N ASP A 87 24.65 -1.52 5.77
CA ASP A 87 24.51 -1.75 4.35
C ASP A 87 23.34 -2.70 4.09
N VAL A 88 22.59 -2.47 3.01
CA VAL A 88 21.46 -3.32 2.62
C VAL A 88 21.96 -4.53 1.83
N THR A 89 21.48 -5.75 2.14
CA THR A 89 22.05 -6.99 1.59
C THR A 89 21.06 -7.90 0.82
N GLN A 90 19.75 -7.73 0.94
CA GLN A 90 18.71 -8.69 0.52
C GLN A 90 18.38 -8.68 -0.99
N TRP A 91 19.38 -8.52 -1.88
CA TRP A 91 19.13 -8.45 -3.33
C TRP A 91 18.62 -9.76 -3.92
N ASP A 92 19.16 -10.90 -3.51
CA ASP A 92 18.76 -12.20 -4.05
C ASP A 92 17.29 -12.54 -3.73
N GLU A 93 16.82 -12.18 -2.54
CA GLU A 93 15.42 -12.34 -2.13
C GLU A 93 14.50 -11.43 -2.96
N VAL A 94 14.96 -10.20 -3.28
CA VAL A 94 14.22 -9.29 -4.17
C VAL A 94 14.13 -9.87 -5.58
N MET A 95 15.23 -10.44 -6.11
CA MET A 95 15.23 -11.09 -7.43
C MET A 95 14.23 -12.25 -7.47
N MET A 96 14.17 -13.10 -6.44
CA MET A 96 13.16 -14.16 -6.35
C MET A 96 11.72 -13.60 -6.41
N LEU A 97 11.47 -12.44 -5.76
CA LEU A 97 10.17 -11.78 -5.80
C LEU A 97 9.84 -11.24 -7.21
N LEU A 98 10.83 -10.74 -7.93
CA LEU A 98 10.65 -10.18 -9.26
C LEU A 98 10.51 -11.26 -10.34
N ASP A 99 11.33 -12.31 -10.30
CA ASP A 99 11.34 -13.40 -11.28
C ASP A 99 10.02 -14.18 -11.29
N ALA A 100 9.38 -14.33 -10.13
CA ALA A 100 8.08 -14.97 -10.03
C ALA A 100 6.97 -14.27 -10.84
N ARG A 101 7.16 -13.00 -11.24
CA ARG A 101 6.22 -12.27 -12.12
C ARG A 101 6.23 -12.80 -13.56
N ALA A 102 7.30 -13.46 -13.99
CA ALA A 102 7.41 -14.04 -15.34
C ALA A 102 6.51 -15.27 -15.51
N ASP A 103 6.19 -15.96 -14.43
CA ASP A 103 5.33 -17.13 -14.42
C ASP A 103 3.85 -16.72 -14.37
N LYS A 104 3.14 -16.93 -15.50
CA LYS A 104 1.71 -16.59 -15.62
C LYS A 104 0.78 -17.44 -14.73
N GLU A 105 1.24 -18.60 -14.28
CA GLU A 105 0.48 -19.49 -13.39
C GLU A 105 0.63 -19.08 -11.91
N MET A 106 1.64 -18.27 -11.60
CA MET A 106 1.93 -17.82 -10.25
C MET A 106 0.80 -16.96 -9.68
N ILE A 107 0.29 -17.35 -8.52
CA ILE A 107 -0.60 -16.50 -7.72
C ILE A 107 0.28 -15.60 -6.85
N SER A 108 0.44 -14.34 -7.25
CA SER A 108 1.37 -13.43 -6.59
C SER A 108 0.66 -12.57 -5.53
N PHE A 109 0.73 -13.00 -4.29
CA PHE A 109 0.41 -12.16 -3.12
C PHE A 109 1.59 -11.27 -2.69
N GLY A 110 2.81 -11.54 -3.17
CA GLY A 110 4.01 -10.79 -2.80
C GLY A 110 4.16 -9.45 -3.52
N GLY A 111 3.51 -9.26 -4.66
CA GLY A 111 3.56 -8.01 -5.42
C GLY A 111 2.76 -6.89 -4.76
N GLY A 112 3.11 -5.63 -5.07
CA GLY A 112 2.33 -4.45 -4.66
C GLY A 112 1.54 -3.86 -5.84
N SER A 113 0.96 -4.69 -6.72
CA SER A 113 0.23 -4.22 -7.91
C SER A 113 -1.25 -4.08 -7.62
N PRO A 114 -1.90 -2.99 -8.09
CA PRO A 114 -3.36 -2.84 -8.04
C PRO A 114 -4.02 -3.81 -9.02
N ASP A 115 -5.34 -3.98 -8.90
CA ASP A 115 -6.13 -4.68 -9.91
C ASP A 115 -6.38 -3.76 -11.12
N ILE A 116 -5.71 -4.07 -12.23
CA ILE A 116 -5.79 -3.32 -13.49
C ILE A 116 -6.96 -3.77 -14.40
N ASN A 117 -7.68 -4.82 -14.04
CA ASN A 117 -8.77 -5.36 -14.86
C ASN A 117 -10.13 -4.69 -14.55
N GLN A 118 -10.11 -3.53 -13.96
CA GLN A 118 -11.31 -2.81 -13.54
C GLN A 118 -12.02 -2.12 -14.72
N PRO A 119 -13.34 -2.29 -14.86
CA PRO A 119 -14.10 -1.61 -15.91
C PRO A 119 -14.00 -0.09 -15.87
N SER A 120 -13.72 0.50 -14.73
CA SER A 120 -13.54 1.94 -14.55
C SER A 120 -12.28 2.49 -15.23
N LEU A 121 -11.37 1.64 -15.71
CA LEU A 121 -10.20 2.01 -16.51
C LEU A 121 -10.49 2.06 -18.03
N LYS A 122 -11.67 1.62 -18.49
CA LYS A 122 -12.02 1.68 -19.91
C LYS A 122 -11.89 3.08 -20.55
N PRO A 123 -12.26 4.19 -19.87
CA PRO A 123 -12.04 5.53 -20.43
C PRO A 123 -10.58 5.84 -20.71
N LEU A 124 -9.65 5.40 -19.82
CA LEU A 124 -8.22 5.56 -20.03
C LEU A 124 -7.73 4.82 -21.27
N TRP A 125 -8.15 3.56 -21.46
CA TRP A 125 -7.77 2.78 -22.64
C TRP A 125 -8.29 3.38 -23.94
N ARG A 126 -9.52 3.89 -23.92
CA ARG A 126 -10.10 4.60 -25.08
C ARG A 126 -9.32 5.85 -25.40
N GLU A 127 -8.92 6.61 -24.40
CA GLU A 127 -8.13 7.83 -24.60
C GLU A 127 -6.75 7.52 -25.15
N MET A 128 -6.07 6.49 -24.64
CA MET A 128 -4.79 6.05 -25.21
C MET A 128 -4.92 5.65 -26.68
N SER A 129 -5.98 4.94 -27.06
CA SER A 129 -6.26 4.57 -28.44
C SER A 129 -6.55 5.79 -29.31
N ARG A 130 -7.34 6.74 -28.82
CA ARG A 130 -7.63 8.00 -29.51
C ARG A 130 -6.37 8.82 -29.77
N LEU A 131 -5.52 8.96 -28.77
CA LEU A 131 -4.25 9.67 -28.89
C LEU A 131 -3.33 9.01 -29.92
N ALA A 132 -3.22 7.68 -29.91
CA ALA A 132 -2.42 6.95 -30.87
C ALA A 132 -2.89 7.16 -32.33
N GLN A 133 -4.19 7.34 -32.54
CA GLN A 133 -4.77 7.54 -33.88
C GLN A 133 -4.68 9.01 -34.34
N HIS A 134 -4.86 9.98 -33.45
CA HIS A 134 -5.04 11.39 -33.85
C HIS A 134 -3.83 12.29 -33.51
N ASN A 135 -3.01 11.88 -32.53
CA ASN A 135 -1.86 12.66 -32.06
C ASN A 135 -0.55 11.84 -32.02
N PRO A 136 -0.23 11.02 -33.04
CA PRO A 136 0.93 10.11 -32.99
C PRO A 136 2.26 10.87 -32.85
N SER A 137 2.40 12.00 -33.52
CA SER A 137 3.62 12.80 -33.46
C SER A 137 3.90 13.34 -32.04
N GLU A 138 2.87 13.81 -31.32
CA GLU A 138 3.03 14.27 -29.94
C GLU A 138 3.36 13.14 -28.97
N MET A 139 2.79 11.94 -29.20
CA MET A 139 3.05 10.78 -28.36
C MET A 139 4.48 10.24 -28.50
N LEU A 140 5.11 10.43 -29.65
CA LEU A 140 6.39 9.83 -30.01
C LEU A 140 7.56 10.82 -29.99
N SER A 141 7.31 12.13 -29.86
CA SER A 141 8.34 13.14 -29.76
C SER A 141 8.94 13.21 -28.35
N TYR A 142 10.11 13.83 -28.23
CA TYR A 142 10.59 14.22 -26.90
C TYR A 142 9.62 15.21 -26.25
N ASP A 143 9.43 15.06 -24.95
CA ASP A 143 8.63 16.00 -24.14
C ASP A 143 9.53 17.06 -23.49
N VAL A 144 8.96 17.94 -22.69
CA VAL A 144 9.72 18.87 -21.83
C VAL A 144 10.25 18.11 -20.61
N LEU A 145 11.38 18.59 -20.09
CA LEU A 145 12.09 17.85 -19.03
C LEU A 145 11.26 17.72 -17.75
N ASP A 146 10.52 18.74 -17.35
CA ASP A 146 9.65 18.74 -16.18
C ASP A 146 8.32 18.00 -16.39
N GLY A 147 8.02 17.59 -17.65
CA GLY A 147 6.80 16.89 -18.04
C GLY A 147 5.65 17.80 -18.44
N ARG A 148 4.61 17.23 -19.03
CA ARG A 148 3.50 17.97 -19.64
C ARG A 148 2.77 18.87 -18.67
N LEU A 149 2.56 20.13 -19.09
CA LEU A 149 1.88 21.14 -18.28
C LEU A 149 0.46 20.70 -17.89
N GLU A 150 -0.29 20.15 -18.84
CA GLU A 150 -1.67 19.71 -18.60
C GLU A 150 -1.75 18.64 -17.50
N LEU A 151 -0.78 17.74 -17.43
CA LEU A 151 -0.72 16.74 -16.37
C LEU A 151 -0.32 17.38 -15.03
N ARG A 152 0.67 18.27 -15.03
CA ARG A 152 1.13 18.97 -13.82
C ARG A 152 0.02 19.82 -13.20
N GLU A 153 -0.81 20.48 -14.02
CA GLU A 153 -2.00 21.21 -13.57
C GLU A 153 -3.04 20.29 -12.91
N GLN A 154 -3.27 19.09 -13.48
CA GLN A 154 -4.18 18.12 -12.86
C GLN A 154 -3.61 17.60 -11.54
N ILE A 155 -2.32 17.30 -11.48
CA ILE A 155 -1.65 16.86 -10.25
C ILE A 155 -1.72 17.96 -9.18
N ALA A 156 -1.47 19.23 -9.53
CA ALA A 156 -1.60 20.36 -8.60
C ALA A 156 -2.99 20.41 -7.96
N ARG A 157 -4.06 20.15 -8.73
CA ARG A 157 -5.43 20.07 -8.23
C ARG A 157 -5.63 18.87 -7.29
N LEU A 158 -5.10 17.68 -7.64
CA LEU A 158 -5.19 16.50 -6.78
C LEU A 158 -4.47 16.70 -5.44
N MET A 159 -3.36 17.43 -5.43
CA MET A 159 -2.59 17.68 -4.22
C MET A 159 -3.33 18.54 -3.19
N LEU A 160 -4.33 19.33 -3.61
CA LEU A 160 -5.20 20.08 -2.70
C LEU A 160 -5.96 19.16 -1.74
N ASP A 161 -6.37 17.96 -2.19
CA ASP A 161 -7.04 16.97 -1.35
C ASP A 161 -6.12 16.44 -0.22
N GLY A 162 -4.80 16.44 -0.46
CA GLY A 162 -3.77 16.13 0.54
C GLY A 162 -3.33 17.33 1.40
N GLY A 163 -3.96 18.49 1.19
CA GLY A 163 -3.67 19.73 1.91
C GLY A 163 -2.49 20.53 1.35
N SER A 164 -1.86 20.09 0.24
CA SER A 164 -0.72 20.77 -0.36
C SER A 164 -1.17 21.73 -1.46
N THR A 165 -0.81 22.99 -1.35
CA THR A 165 -1.01 24.00 -2.40
C THR A 165 0.31 24.20 -3.14
N VAL A 166 0.38 23.71 -4.38
CA VAL A 166 1.57 23.79 -5.25
C VAL A 166 1.18 24.30 -6.62
N ALA A 167 2.06 25.06 -7.25
CA ALA A 167 1.90 25.49 -8.62
C ALA A 167 2.39 24.40 -9.59
N ALA A 168 1.85 24.36 -10.81
CA ALA A 168 2.23 23.35 -11.79
C ALA A 168 3.74 23.38 -12.16
N ASN A 169 4.38 24.53 -12.07
CA ASN A 169 5.82 24.70 -12.31
C ASN A 169 6.71 24.21 -11.15
N GLU A 170 6.13 23.87 -10.01
CA GLU A 170 6.85 23.26 -8.87
C GLU A 170 6.80 21.73 -8.93
N ILE A 171 6.07 21.16 -9.90
CA ILE A 171 5.88 19.71 -10.07
C ILE A 171 6.76 19.22 -11.21
N VAL A 172 7.48 18.12 -10.98
CA VAL A 172 8.30 17.46 -12.00
C VAL A 172 7.79 16.03 -12.19
N ILE A 173 7.44 15.66 -13.43
CA ILE A 173 6.98 14.30 -13.76
C ILE A 173 8.16 13.34 -13.76
N THR A 174 7.93 12.11 -13.29
CA THR A 174 8.94 11.06 -13.15
C THR A 174 8.45 9.72 -13.68
N ASN A 175 9.36 8.75 -13.85
CA ASN A 175 9.05 7.37 -14.25
C ASN A 175 8.46 6.55 -13.09
N GLY A 176 7.29 6.96 -12.60
CA GLY A 176 6.65 6.42 -11.40
C GLY A 176 7.32 6.88 -10.10
N CYS A 177 6.77 6.48 -8.95
CA CYS A 177 7.28 6.88 -7.64
C CYS A 177 8.71 6.37 -7.37
N HIS A 178 9.05 5.19 -7.88
CA HIS A 178 10.42 4.67 -7.77
C HIS A 178 11.45 5.62 -8.42
N GLY A 179 11.14 6.15 -9.60
CA GLY A 179 11.96 7.19 -10.23
C GLY A 179 12.00 8.49 -9.43
N ALA A 180 10.87 8.91 -8.84
CA ALA A 180 10.81 10.09 -7.98
C ALA A 180 11.72 9.95 -6.74
N LEU A 181 11.59 8.82 -6.02
CA LEU A 181 12.42 8.52 -4.84
C LEU A 181 13.91 8.44 -5.19
N SER A 182 14.26 7.80 -6.32
CA SER A 182 15.66 7.71 -6.78
C SER A 182 16.23 9.09 -7.05
N ILE A 183 15.50 9.96 -7.77
CA ILE A 183 15.92 11.33 -8.07
C ILE A 183 16.02 12.15 -6.78
N ALA A 184 15.07 12.02 -5.86
CA ALA A 184 15.11 12.68 -4.55
C ALA A 184 16.40 12.34 -3.80
N LEU A 185 16.71 11.04 -3.66
CA LEU A 185 17.92 10.59 -2.97
C LEU A 185 19.20 11.11 -3.64
N LEU A 186 19.31 10.97 -4.96
CA LEU A 186 20.48 11.46 -5.72
C LEU A 186 20.64 12.99 -5.66
N SER A 187 19.54 13.70 -5.37
CA SER A 187 19.59 15.18 -5.24
C SER A 187 20.12 15.65 -3.89
N VAL A 188 19.97 14.85 -2.83
CA VAL A 188 20.27 15.29 -1.46
C VAL A 188 21.36 14.45 -0.77
N CYS A 189 21.67 13.25 -1.29
CA CYS A 189 22.65 12.33 -0.72
C CYS A 189 23.83 12.08 -1.68
N LYS A 190 24.93 11.64 -1.11
CA LYS A 190 26.15 11.15 -1.78
C LYS A 190 26.45 9.72 -1.29
N PRO A 191 27.26 8.94 -2.04
CA PRO A 191 27.77 7.66 -1.55
C PRO A 191 28.42 7.80 -0.16
N GLY A 192 28.10 6.87 0.75
CA GLY A 192 28.53 6.87 2.14
C GLY A 192 27.66 7.65 3.12
N ASP A 193 26.73 8.49 2.64
CA ASP A 193 25.78 9.20 3.49
C ASP A 193 24.82 8.25 4.21
N ILE A 194 24.23 8.72 5.31
CA ILE A 194 23.29 7.97 6.14
C ILE A 194 21.88 8.52 5.96
N VAL A 195 20.93 7.62 5.74
CA VAL A 195 19.50 7.93 5.62
C VAL A 195 18.70 7.14 6.65
N ALA A 196 17.84 7.82 7.40
CA ALA A 196 16.92 7.18 8.32
C ALA A 196 15.70 6.64 7.54
N VAL A 197 15.26 5.45 7.91
CA VAL A 197 14.08 4.78 7.32
C VAL A 197 13.22 4.17 8.41
N GLU A 198 11.93 4.02 8.15
CA GLU A 198 11.01 3.24 8.98
C GLU A 198 11.47 1.78 9.09
N SER A 199 11.12 1.07 10.15
CA SER A 199 11.40 -0.35 10.31
C SER A 199 10.15 -1.09 10.80
N PRO A 200 9.53 -1.92 9.94
CA PRO A 200 9.92 -2.28 8.57
C PRO A 200 9.65 -1.15 7.55
N SER A 201 10.36 -1.16 6.40
CA SER A 201 10.21 -0.18 5.32
C SER A 201 10.14 -0.85 3.94
N PHE A 202 9.68 -0.10 2.93
CA PHE A 202 9.53 -0.61 1.57
C PHE A 202 10.84 -1.15 0.99
N HIS A 203 10.82 -2.39 0.51
CA HIS A 203 12.00 -3.06 -0.04
C HIS A 203 12.65 -2.31 -1.21
N GLY A 204 11.86 -1.58 -2.02
CA GLY A 204 12.40 -0.77 -3.12
C GLY A 204 13.28 0.37 -2.61
N THR A 205 12.92 1.02 -1.50
CA THR A 205 13.76 2.02 -0.83
C THR A 205 15.08 1.41 -0.38
N MET A 206 15.05 0.21 0.22
CA MET A 206 16.25 -0.50 0.64
C MET A 206 17.20 -0.73 -0.56
N GLN A 207 16.66 -1.20 -1.69
CA GLN A 207 17.49 -1.46 -2.87
C GLN A 207 18.01 -0.17 -3.54
N MET A 208 17.30 0.95 -3.44
CA MET A 208 17.81 2.25 -3.89
C MET A 208 18.99 2.69 -3.03
N LEU A 209 18.89 2.59 -1.69
CA LEU A 209 19.98 2.92 -0.79
C LEU A 209 21.23 2.09 -1.10
N ARG A 210 21.07 0.77 -1.28
CA ARG A 210 22.17 -0.11 -1.71
C ARG A 210 22.77 0.31 -3.05
N GLY A 211 21.92 0.55 -4.06
CA GLY A 211 22.37 0.88 -5.42
C GLY A 211 23.10 2.21 -5.51
N PHE A 212 22.88 3.11 -4.54
CA PHE A 212 23.53 4.43 -4.47
C PHE A 212 24.64 4.49 -3.41
N ASP A 213 25.00 3.37 -2.82
CA ASP A 213 26.00 3.28 -1.73
C ASP A 213 25.66 4.19 -0.54
N ILE A 214 24.38 4.22 -0.16
CA ILE A 214 23.87 4.99 0.98
C ILE A 214 23.54 4.00 2.11
N LYS A 215 23.97 4.33 3.33
CA LYS A 215 23.72 3.52 4.52
C LYS A 215 22.34 3.79 5.09
N ALA A 216 21.64 2.73 5.50
CA ALA A 216 20.36 2.83 6.18
C ALA A 216 20.53 2.83 7.70
N ILE A 217 19.79 3.67 8.40
CA ILE A 217 19.54 3.51 9.83
C ILE A 217 18.05 3.29 10.05
N GLU A 218 17.73 2.12 10.62
CA GLU A 218 16.35 1.69 10.83
C GLU A 218 15.82 2.28 12.15
N ILE A 219 14.74 3.04 12.06
CA ILE A 219 14.07 3.65 13.22
C ILE A 219 12.85 2.80 13.60
N PRO A 220 12.68 2.44 14.89
CA PRO A 220 11.50 1.73 15.37
C PRO A 220 10.21 2.38 14.90
N THR A 221 9.29 1.58 14.37
CA THR A 221 8.05 2.06 13.80
C THR A 221 6.89 1.28 14.40
N ASP A 222 5.98 2.02 15.02
CA ASP A 222 4.76 1.49 15.60
C ASP A 222 3.75 1.18 14.48
N PRO A 223 3.12 0.00 14.47
CA PRO A 223 2.23 -0.43 13.40
C PRO A 223 0.90 0.35 13.31
N GLU A 224 0.59 1.20 14.25
CA GLU A 224 -0.63 2.03 14.26
C GLU A 224 -0.34 3.53 14.11
N THR A 225 0.80 4.01 14.63
CA THR A 225 1.10 5.45 14.71
C THR A 225 2.36 5.88 13.94
N GLY A 226 3.16 4.93 13.44
CA GLY A 226 4.34 5.22 12.62
C GLY A 226 5.63 5.37 13.42
N ILE A 227 6.60 6.04 12.83
CA ILE A 227 7.97 6.14 13.34
C ILE A 227 8.04 6.70 14.78
N SER A 228 8.91 6.13 15.64
CA SER A 228 9.19 6.67 16.98
C SER A 228 9.95 7.98 16.88
N ILE A 229 9.36 9.03 17.45
CA ILE A 229 9.94 10.36 17.47
C ILE A 229 11.21 10.40 18.34
N GLU A 230 11.16 9.74 19.49
CA GLU A 230 12.26 9.68 20.46
C GLU A 230 13.46 8.93 19.86
N ALA A 231 13.18 7.83 19.15
CA ALA A 231 14.22 7.05 18.52
C ALA A 231 14.84 7.78 17.30
N LEU A 232 14.02 8.53 16.57
CA LEU A 232 14.50 9.37 15.46
C LEU A 232 15.37 10.51 16.00
N GLU A 233 14.95 11.20 17.06
CA GLU A 233 15.72 12.28 17.68
C GLU A 233 17.08 11.78 18.18
N LEU A 234 17.11 10.65 18.89
CA LEU A 234 18.35 10.03 19.34
C LEU A 234 19.29 9.66 18.18
N ALA A 235 18.72 9.12 17.09
CA ALA A 235 19.53 8.78 15.91
C ALA A 235 20.12 10.03 15.23
N LEU A 236 19.36 11.14 15.17
CA LEU A 236 19.81 12.42 14.64
C LEU A 236 20.93 13.06 15.49
N GLU A 237 20.92 12.85 16.81
CA GLU A 237 21.99 13.30 17.72
C GLU A 237 23.27 12.47 17.56
N GLN A 238 23.13 11.18 17.29
CA GLN A 238 24.27 10.24 17.25
C GLN A 238 24.94 10.14 15.88
N TRP A 239 24.18 10.36 14.79
CA TRP A 239 24.64 10.08 13.43
C TRP A 239 24.40 11.27 12.50
N PRO A 240 25.32 11.54 11.55
CA PRO A 240 25.17 12.62 10.56
C PRO A 240 24.15 12.22 9.47
N ILE A 241 22.90 12.05 9.86
CA ILE A 241 21.79 11.68 8.97
C ILE A 241 21.52 12.84 8.01
N LYS A 242 21.41 12.54 6.71
CA LYS A 242 21.12 13.54 5.65
C LYS A 242 19.65 13.67 5.35
N ALA A 243 18.93 12.56 5.38
CA ALA A 243 17.51 12.54 5.10
C ALA A 243 16.78 11.46 5.91
N VAL A 244 15.48 11.61 6.04
CA VAL A 244 14.57 10.55 6.49
C VAL A 244 13.58 10.24 5.39
N ILE A 245 13.37 8.96 5.08
CA ILE A 245 12.36 8.48 4.12
C ILE A 245 11.20 7.91 4.89
N LEU A 246 9.98 8.38 4.58
CA LEU A 246 8.76 8.01 5.28
C LEU A 246 7.63 7.70 4.29
N VAL A 247 6.78 6.75 4.67
CA VAL A 247 5.49 6.48 4.01
C VAL A 247 4.36 6.78 5.01
N PRO A 248 4.04 8.05 5.26
CA PRO A 248 3.19 8.44 6.38
C PRO A 248 1.71 8.14 6.18
N ASN A 249 1.28 7.89 4.94
CA ASN A 249 -0.12 7.65 4.59
C ASN A 249 -0.29 6.25 3.99
N CYS A 250 -1.03 5.37 4.68
CA CYS A 250 -1.23 3.97 4.30
C CYS A 250 0.11 3.25 4.08
N ASN A 251 0.93 3.25 5.11
CA ASN A 251 2.31 2.75 5.09
C ASN A 251 2.48 1.39 4.39
N ASN A 252 3.58 1.21 3.73
CA ASN A 252 4.02 -0.08 3.20
C ASN A 252 5.26 -0.55 3.96
N PRO A 253 5.16 -1.62 4.80
CA PRO A 253 4.13 -2.65 4.73
C PRO A 253 3.00 -2.60 5.78
N LEU A 254 3.07 -1.74 6.80
CA LEU A 254 2.25 -1.83 8.02
C LEU A 254 0.81 -1.32 7.85
N GLY A 255 0.55 -0.43 6.90
CA GLY A 255 -0.80 0.05 6.57
C GLY A 255 -1.32 1.21 7.44
N PHE A 256 -0.56 1.73 8.40
CA PHE A 256 -0.99 2.85 9.24
C PHE A 256 -1.10 4.18 8.46
N ILE A 257 -1.84 5.11 9.04
CA ILE A 257 -1.79 6.54 8.70
C ILE A 257 -1.20 7.26 9.91
N MET A 258 -0.04 7.90 9.72
CA MET A 258 0.63 8.65 10.78
C MET A 258 -0.26 9.81 11.24
N PRO A 259 -0.54 9.95 12.56
CA PRO A 259 -1.31 11.07 13.09
C PRO A 259 -0.68 12.42 12.77
N GLU A 260 -1.51 13.44 12.50
CA GLU A 260 -1.05 14.77 12.12
C GLU A 260 -0.10 15.39 13.14
N ALA A 261 -0.35 15.17 14.43
CA ALA A 261 0.54 15.64 15.50
C ALA A 261 1.94 15.04 15.36
N ARG A 262 2.04 13.74 15.00
CA ARG A 262 3.33 13.05 14.80
C ARG A 262 4.03 13.54 13.54
N LYS A 263 3.30 13.80 12.46
CA LYS A 263 3.83 14.44 11.24
C LYS A 263 4.49 15.78 11.54
N LYS A 264 3.82 16.61 12.36
CA LYS A 264 4.37 17.90 12.83
C LYS A 264 5.64 17.73 13.68
N GLN A 265 5.69 16.71 14.55
CA GLN A 265 6.89 16.41 15.35
C GLN A 265 8.07 16.00 14.47
N VAL A 266 7.86 15.12 13.48
CA VAL A 266 8.89 14.74 12.50
C VAL A 266 9.41 15.96 11.74
N LEU A 267 8.50 16.83 11.25
CA LEU A 267 8.87 18.05 10.56
C LEU A 267 9.70 18.99 11.45
N ALA A 268 9.30 19.16 12.71
CA ALA A 268 10.04 19.97 13.68
C ALA A 268 11.46 19.42 13.95
N LEU A 269 11.62 18.09 14.07
CA LEU A 269 12.94 17.45 14.18
C LEU A 269 13.79 17.71 12.92
N ALA A 270 13.18 17.55 11.73
CA ALA A 270 13.89 17.81 10.47
C ALA A 270 14.34 19.27 10.34
N GLN A 271 13.55 20.21 10.85
CA GLN A 271 13.91 21.64 10.92
C GLN A 271 15.07 21.89 11.88
N ARG A 272 15.02 21.30 13.09
CA ARG A 272 16.04 21.47 14.12
C ARG A 272 17.41 20.93 13.69
N HIS A 273 17.43 19.78 13.02
CA HIS A 273 18.65 19.10 12.60
C HIS A 273 19.07 19.40 11.15
N ASP A 274 18.34 20.29 10.46
CA ASP A 274 18.52 20.65 9.05
C ASP A 274 18.66 19.45 8.11
N ILE A 275 17.77 18.47 8.24
CA ILE A 275 17.69 17.31 7.38
C ILE A 275 16.51 17.40 6.38
N VAL A 276 16.58 16.58 5.35
CA VAL A 276 15.53 16.45 4.32
C VAL A 276 14.53 15.39 4.74
N ILE A 277 13.24 15.63 4.49
CA ILE A 277 12.22 14.59 4.53
C ILE A 277 11.91 14.19 3.07
N VAL A 278 12.06 12.92 2.74
CA VAL A 278 11.55 12.34 1.50
C VAL A 278 10.26 11.61 1.83
N GLU A 279 9.15 12.21 1.44
CA GLU A 279 7.80 11.70 1.70
C GLU A 279 7.31 10.87 0.51
N ASP A 280 7.10 9.57 0.69
CA ASP A 280 6.45 8.70 -0.28
C ASP A 280 4.94 8.66 0.00
N ASP A 281 4.17 9.40 -0.78
CA ASP A 281 2.71 9.49 -0.67
C ASP A 281 1.97 8.69 -1.76
N ILE A 282 2.52 7.54 -2.13
CA ILE A 282 1.99 6.72 -3.24
C ILE A 282 0.63 6.07 -2.93
N TYR A 283 0.29 5.89 -1.65
CA TYR A 283 -0.94 5.25 -1.21
C TYR A 283 -1.98 6.22 -0.61
N GLY A 284 -1.65 7.48 -0.39
CA GLY A 284 -2.52 8.43 0.30
C GLY A 284 -3.93 8.56 -0.30
N GLU A 285 -4.07 8.46 -1.63
CA GLU A 285 -5.36 8.43 -2.33
C GLU A 285 -6.19 7.17 -2.04
N LEU A 286 -5.59 6.12 -1.53
CA LEU A 286 -6.24 4.85 -1.19
C LEU A 286 -6.56 4.72 0.31
N ALA A 287 -6.50 5.79 1.07
CA ALA A 287 -6.98 5.82 2.45
C ALA A 287 -8.46 5.40 2.50
N ALA A 288 -8.82 4.60 3.52
CA ALA A 288 -10.17 4.07 3.64
C ALA A 288 -11.20 5.19 3.91
N GLU A 289 -10.79 6.20 4.69
CA GLU A 289 -11.61 7.36 5.01
C GLU A 289 -11.37 8.52 4.04
N TYR A 290 -12.40 9.37 3.89
CA TYR A 290 -12.32 10.62 3.12
C TYR A 290 -12.82 11.78 3.99
N PRO A 291 -12.15 12.95 3.94
CA PRO A 291 -11.04 13.33 3.06
C PRO A 291 -9.76 12.53 3.34
N ARG A 292 -8.90 12.39 2.31
CA ARG A 292 -7.63 11.71 2.46
C ARG A 292 -6.75 12.39 3.53
N PRO A 293 -5.83 11.65 4.18
CA PRO A 293 -4.94 12.24 5.16
C PRO A 293 -4.01 13.28 4.52
N ARG A 294 -3.71 14.35 5.31
CA ARG A 294 -2.76 15.38 4.90
C ARG A 294 -1.35 14.82 4.78
N THR A 295 -0.57 15.39 3.86
CA THR A 295 0.85 15.10 3.71
C THR A 295 1.70 15.88 4.71
N ILE A 296 2.92 15.45 4.99
CA ILE A 296 3.91 16.25 5.74
C ILE A 296 4.26 17.49 4.92
N HIS A 297 4.42 17.34 3.62
CA HIS A 297 4.65 18.44 2.67
C HIS A 297 3.63 19.57 2.81
N SER A 298 2.37 19.28 3.10
CA SER A 298 1.33 20.32 3.28
C SER A 298 1.55 21.22 4.51
N MET A 299 2.45 20.86 5.40
CA MET A 299 2.80 21.60 6.63
C MET A 299 4.19 22.23 6.53
N ASP A 300 4.93 21.94 5.48
CA ASP A 300 6.27 22.45 5.26
C ASP A 300 6.21 23.88 4.71
N ILE A 301 6.93 24.78 5.35
CA ILE A 301 6.98 26.20 4.96
C ILE A 301 8.36 26.62 4.43
N ASP A 302 9.37 25.78 4.55
CA ASP A 302 10.75 26.09 4.14
C ASP A 302 11.27 25.23 2.99
N GLY A 303 10.41 24.38 2.41
CA GLY A 303 10.69 23.58 1.21
C GLY A 303 11.66 22.41 1.46
N ARG A 304 11.75 21.90 2.70
CA ARG A 304 12.63 20.75 3.04
C ARG A 304 12.01 19.38 2.80
N VAL A 305 10.69 19.31 2.59
CA VAL A 305 10.00 18.07 2.30
C VAL A 305 9.94 17.86 0.78
N ILE A 306 10.57 16.80 0.30
CA ILE A 306 10.46 16.34 -1.08
C ILE A 306 9.34 15.32 -1.13
N LEU A 307 8.20 15.68 -1.74
CA LEU A 307 7.08 14.75 -1.88
C LEU A 307 7.22 13.96 -3.18
N CYS A 308 7.08 12.63 -3.07
CA CYS A 308 7.10 11.69 -4.18
C CYS A 308 5.78 10.93 -4.26
N SER A 309 5.20 10.79 -5.45
CA SER A 309 3.98 10.01 -5.65
C SER A 309 3.85 9.48 -7.08
N SER A 310 2.80 8.71 -7.36
CA SER A 310 2.52 8.22 -8.73
C SER A 310 1.12 7.66 -8.87
N PHE A 311 0.70 7.46 -10.13
CA PHE A 311 -0.51 6.74 -10.49
C PHE A 311 -0.34 5.21 -10.52
N THR A 312 0.83 4.70 -10.11
CA THR A 312 1.17 3.26 -10.11
C THR A 312 0.20 2.42 -9.27
N LYS A 313 -0.24 2.93 -8.12
CA LYS A 313 -1.09 2.20 -7.18
C LYS A 313 -2.57 2.54 -7.32
N THR A 314 -2.86 3.72 -7.83
CA THR A 314 -4.24 4.19 -8.01
C THR A 314 -4.81 3.88 -9.38
N VAL A 315 -3.97 3.72 -10.41
CA VAL A 315 -4.41 3.46 -11.80
C VAL A 315 -3.77 2.18 -12.35
N ALA A 316 -2.52 2.27 -12.81
CA ALA A 316 -1.83 1.11 -13.38
C ALA A 316 -0.31 1.28 -13.34
N PRO A 317 0.45 0.22 -12.98
CA PRO A 317 1.90 0.28 -12.88
C PRO A 317 2.59 0.45 -14.23
N GLY A 318 1.99 -0.03 -15.32
CA GLY A 318 2.56 0.04 -16.68
C GLY A 318 2.57 1.44 -17.29
N LEU A 319 1.80 2.39 -16.76
CA LEU A 319 1.77 3.77 -17.23
C LEU A 319 3.09 4.50 -16.97
N ARG A 320 3.82 4.13 -15.94
CA ARG A 320 5.08 4.77 -15.52
C ARG A 320 4.98 6.28 -15.33
N VAL A 321 3.86 6.77 -14.81
CA VAL A 321 3.61 8.18 -14.49
C VAL A 321 3.65 8.39 -13.00
N GLY A 322 4.62 9.18 -12.53
CA GLY A 322 4.76 9.67 -11.17
C GLY A 322 5.18 11.12 -11.17
N TRP A 323 5.35 11.70 -10.02
CA TRP A 323 5.81 13.06 -9.84
C TRP A 323 6.59 13.26 -8.56
N ILE A 324 7.36 14.33 -8.55
CA ILE A 324 8.10 14.83 -7.40
C ILE A 324 7.80 16.31 -7.22
N VAL A 325 7.60 16.75 -5.99
CA VAL A 325 7.55 18.16 -5.60
C VAL A 325 8.79 18.43 -4.76
N PRO A 326 9.83 19.00 -5.36
CA PRO A 326 11.16 19.03 -4.76
C PRO A 326 11.39 20.15 -3.75
N GLY A 327 10.46 21.09 -3.60
CA GLY A 327 10.65 22.27 -2.74
C GLY A 327 11.92 23.04 -3.10
N ARG A 328 12.75 23.38 -2.12
CA ARG A 328 14.01 24.13 -2.32
C ARG A 328 15.10 23.40 -3.11
N TYR A 329 14.88 22.12 -3.46
CA TYR A 329 15.84 21.28 -4.19
C TYR A 329 15.54 21.20 -5.70
N TYR A 330 14.68 22.08 -6.24
CA TYR A 330 14.17 22.01 -7.61
C TYR A 330 15.28 21.90 -8.65
N ASP A 331 16.25 22.81 -8.65
CA ASP A 331 17.33 22.82 -9.65
C ASP A 331 18.19 21.53 -9.59
N ARG A 332 18.44 21.03 -8.39
CA ARG A 332 19.19 19.79 -8.22
C ARG A 332 18.40 18.58 -8.69
N VAL A 333 17.09 18.54 -8.42
CA VAL A 333 16.18 17.50 -8.91
C VAL A 333 16.12 17.50 -10.44
N MET A 334 16.00 18.65 -11.07
CA MET A 334 16.02 18.79 -12.54
C MET A 334 17.33 18.28 -13.15
N HIS A 335 18.47 18.62 -12.56
CA HIS A 335 19.77 18.13 -12.98
C HIS A 335 19.87 16.60 -12.82
N MET A 336 19.50 16.04 -11.65
CA MET A 336 19.55 14.59 -11.42
C MET A 336 18.56 13.83 -12.29
N LYS A 337 17.39 14.38 -12.55
CA LYS A 337 16.43 13.80 -13.49
C LYS A 337 17.03 13.67 -14.89
N TYR A 338 17.62 14.74 -15.41
CA TYR A 338 18.26 14.70 -16.72
C TYR A 338 19.38 13.67 -16.78
N ALA A 339 20.24 13.63 -15.77
CA ALA A 339 21.36 12.70 -15.69
C ALA A 339 20.94 11.22 -15.55
N ALA A 340 19.84 10.94 -14.80
CA ALA A 340 19.42 9.58 -14.49
C ALA A 340 18.46 8.96 -15.51
N GLY A 341 17.74 9.75 -16.32
CA GLY A 341 16.75 9.18 -17.22
C GLY A 341 16.13 10.13 -18.23
N GLY A 342 16.43 11.44 -18.15
CA GLY A 342 15.96 12.44 -19.10
C GLY A 342 14.45 12.62 -19.13
N PHE A 343 13.89 12.48 -20.30
CA PHE A 343 12.49 12.78 -20.58
C PHE A 343 11.54 11.62 -20.26
N ASN A 344 10.26 11.94 -20.01
CA ASN A 344 9.22 10.94 -19.79
C ASN A 344 8.43 10.68 -21.07
N VAL A 345 7.71 9.56 -21.11
CA VAL A 345 6.84 9.17 -22.23
C VAL A 345 5.65 10.12 -22.31
N PRO A 346 5.42 10.85 -23.43
CA PRO A 346 4.34 11.84 -23.50
C PRO A 346 2.95 11.21 -23.53
N GLY A 347 2.77 10.12 -24.29
CA GLY A 347 1.45 9.53 -24.52
C GLY A 347 0.73 9.07 -23.24
N THR A 348 1.45 8.50 -22.28
CA THR A 348 0.87 8.11 -20.98
C THR A 348 0.52 9.32 -20.13
N GLN A 349 1.33 10.39 -20.18
CA GLN A 349 1.04 11.65 -19.51
C GLN A 349 -0.25 12.31 -20.05
N MET A 350 -0.40 12.38 -21.39
CA MET A 350 -1.60 12.91 -22.04
C MET A 350 -2.86 12.12 -21.64
N ALA A 351 -2.78 10.81 -21.69
CA ALA A 351 -3.91 9.94 -21.33
C ALA A 351 -4.32 10.08 -19.87
N VAL A 352 -3.35 10.15 -18.95
CA VAL A 352 -3.63 10.34 -17.53
C VAL A 352 -4.20 11.73 -17.25
N ALA A 353 -3.67 12.77 -17.87
CA ALA A 353 -4.18 14.14 -17.74
C ALA A 353 -5.65 14.22 -18.16
N ALA A 354 -6.02 13.63 -19.31
CA ALA A 354 -7.40 13.57 -19.77
C ALA A 354 -8.29 12.75 -18.82
N PHE A 355 -7.80 11.60 -18.33
CA PHE A 355 -8.53 10.74 -17.40
C PHE A 355 -8.88 11.45 -16.07
N ILE A 356 -7.99 12.33 -15.59
CA ILE A 356 -8.23 13.16 -14.39
C ILE A 356 -9.20 14.29 -14.75
N ARG A 357 -8.90 15.09 -15.77
CA ARG A 357 -9.68 16.25 -16.22
C ARG A 357 -11.15 15.91 -16.41
N ASP A 358 -11.43 14.76 -17.03
CA ASP A 358 -12.80 14.30 -17.36
C ASP A 358 -13.49 13.63 -16.16
N GLY A 359 -12.90 13.70 -14.97
CA GLY A 359 -13.46 13.19 -13.69
C GLY A 359 -13.51 11.67 -13.57
N HIS A 360 -12.84 10.95 -14.48
CA HIS A 360 -12.80 9.48 -14.43
C HIS A 360 -11.92 8.96 -13.30
N TYR A 361 -10.82 9.66 -12.99
CA TYR A 361 -9.89 9.30 -11.94
C TYR A 361 -10.56 9.24 -10.56
N HIS A 362 -11.24 10.30 -10.14
CA HIS A 362 -11.91 10.35 -8.82
C HIS A 362 -12.98 9.27 -8.66
N ARG A 363 -13.74 8.99 -9.74
CA ARG A 363 -14.72 7.89 -9.74
C ARG A 363 -14.06 6.53 -9.61
N HIS A 364 -12.94 6.34 -10.30
CA HIS A 364 -12.15 5.11 -10.23
C HIS A 364 -11.58 4.90 -8.83
N VAL A 365 -10.87 5.87 -8.27
CA VAL A 365 -10.25 5.77 -6.94
C VAL A 365 -11.30 5.50 -5.85
N ARG A 366 -12.42 6.23 -5.86
CA ARG A 366 -13.52 5.99 -4.91
C ARG A 366 -14.04 4.54 -4.99
N ARG A 367 -14.18 4.00 -6.21
CA ARG A 367 -14.56 2.60 -6.39
C ARG A 367 -13.49 1.64 -5.85
N MET A 368 -12.22 1.93 -6.12
CA MET A 368 -11.11 1.06 -5.67
C MET A 368 -10.98 1.04 -4.15
N ARG A 369 -11.16 2.17 -3.45
CA ARG A 369 -11.22 2.21 -1.99
C ARG A 369 -12.25 1.22 -1.44
N GLN A 370 -13.46 1.21 -1.98
CA GLN A 370 -14.53 0.30 -1.56
C GLN A 370 -14.18 -1.18 -1.82
N ILE A 371 -13.64 -1.47 -3.01
CA ILE A 371 -13.23 -2.83 -3.37
C ILE A 371 -12.11 -3.31 -2.45
N TYR A 372 -11.08 -2.49 -2.23
CA TYR A 372 -9.94 -2.88 -1.40
C TYR A 372 -10.32 -3.04 0.07
N GLN A 373 -11.24 -2.23 0.58
CA GLN A 373 -11.77 -2.41 1.93
C GLN A 373 -12.50 -3.76 2.07
N GLN A 374 -13.39 -4.09 1.15
CA GLN A 374 -14.09 -5.40 1.13
C GLN A 374 -13.12 -6.58 0.97
N ASN A 375 -12.12 -6.44 0.10
CA ASN A 375 -11.09 -7.45 -0.06
C ASN A 375 -10.29 -7.62 1.24
N MET A 376 -9.88 -6.52 1.89
CA MET A 376 -9.13 -6.54 3.14
C MET A 376 -9.87 -7.34 4.22
N GLU A 377 -11.16 -7.10 4.39
CA GLU A 377 -12.02 -7.84 5.33
C GLU A 377 -12.06 -9.33 4.99
N THR A 378 -12.28 -9.67 3.71
CA THR A 378 -12.35 -11.06 3.24
C THR A 378 -11.01 -11.80 3.43
N TYR A 379 -9.90 -11.20 3.00
CA TYR A 379 -8.58 -11.81 3.13
C TYR A 379 -8.14 -11.92 4.59
N THR A 380 -8.42 -10.94 5.42
CA THR A 380 -8.15 -11.02 6.86
C THR A 380 -8.95 -12.16 7.50
N CYS A 381 -10.20 -12.37 7.07
CA CYS A 381 -11.01 -13.50 7.52
C CYS A 381 -10.38 -14.85 7.13
N TRP A 382 -9.91 -14.99 5.89
CA TRP A 382 -9.24 -16.20 5.42
C TRP A 382 -7.90 -16.45 6.13
N VAL A 383 -7.11 -15.40 6.40
CA VAL A 383 -5.89 -15.50 7.20
C VAL A 383 -6.21 -16.06 8.60
N ARG A 384 -7.22 -15.51 9.26
CA ARG A 384 -7.67 -16.01 10.58
C ARG A 384 -8.17 -17.45 10.56
N GLN A 385 -8.73 -17.89 9.44
CA GLN A 385 -9.25 -19.24 9.27
C GLN A 385 -8.13 -20.27 9.05
N TYR A 386 -7.17 -19.94 8.19
CA TYR A 386 -6.22 -20.91 7.64
C TYR A 386 -4.84 -20.86 8.27
N PHE A 387 -4.47 -19.72 8.87
CA PHE A 387 -3.16 -19.55 9.49
C PHE A 387 -3.19 -19.99 10.96
N PRO A 388 -2.03 -20.22 11.59
CA PRO A 388 -1.93 -20.52 13.02
C PRO A 388 -2.67 -19.51 13.90
N THR A 389 -3.00 -19.91 15.14
CA THR A 389 -3.72 -19.03 16.08
C THR A 389 -2.81 -17.96 16.72
N GLU A 390 -1.51 -18.21 16.75
CA GLU A 390 -0.47 -17.36 17.38
C GLU A 390 0.08 -16.30 16.44
N ILE A 391 -0.71 -15.79 15.50
CA ILE A 391 -0.29 -14.73 14.60
C ILE A 391 -0.69 -13.36 15.10
N CYS A 392 0.10 -12.34 14.70
CA CYS A 392 -0.29 -10.94 14.77
C CYS A 392 -0.57 -10.40 13.37
N VAL A 393 -1.55 -9.53 13.23
CA VAL A 393 -1.97 -8.97 11.93
C VAL A 393 -2.21 -7.48 12.07
N THR A 394 -1.62 -6.67 11.18
CA THR A 394 -1.87 -5.22 11.18
C THR A 394 -3.31 -4.89 10.83
N ARG A 395 -3.72 -3.65 11.13
CA ARG A 395 -5.04 -3.10 10.79
C ARG A 395 -4.88 -1.95 9.81
N PRO A 396 -4.71 -2.22 8.51
CA PRO A 396 -4.47 -1.19 7.53
C PRO A 396 -5.62 -0.18 7.45
N GLN A 397 -5.27 1.11 7.46
CA GLN A 397 -6.22 2.23 7.36
C GLN A 397 -6.46 2.65 5.90
N GLY A 398 -6.04 1.83 4.95
CA GLY A 398 -6.19 2.01 3.50
C GLY A 398 -5.23 1.12 2.73
N SER A 399 -5.09 1.38 1.42
CA SER A 399 -4.26 0.55 0.53
C SER A 399 -4.85 -0.86 0.36
N PHE A 400 -4.01 -1.79 -0.06
CA PHE A 400 -4.35 -3.19 -0.32
C PHE A 400 -3.23 -4.14 0.14
N LEU A 401 -2.49 -3.73 1.18
CA LEU A 401 -1.37 -4.50 1.73
C LEU A 401 -1.70 -4.91 3.17
N LEU A 402 -1.44 -6.17 3.48
CA LEU A 402 -1.66 -6.73 4.81
C LEU A 402 -0.36 -7.35 5.31
N TRP A 403 0.10 -6.91 6.48
CA TRP A 403 1.27 -7.45 7.16
C TRP A 403 0.86 -8.46 8.22
N ILE A 404 1.53 -9.59 8.24
CA ILE A 404 1.28 -10.72 9.14
C ILE A 404 2.59 -11.11 9.81
N GLU A 405 2.59 -11.19 11.12
CA GLU A 405 3.67 -11.71 11.93
C GLU A 405 3.30 -13.12 12.44
N LEU A 406 4.18 -14.05 12.21
CA LEU A 406 4.09 -15.46 12.60
C LEU A 406 4.93 -15.70 13.87
N PRO A 407 4.80 -16.84 14.55
CA PRO A 407 5.70 -17.23 15.62
C PRO A 407 7.18 -17.17 15.20
N GLU A 408 8.06 -16.73 16.09
CA GLU A 408 9.48 -16.45 15.81
C GLU A 408 10.25 -17.63 15.18
N LYS A 409 9.82 -18.86 15.44
CA LYS A 409 10.45 -20.07 14.87
C LYS A 409 10.21 -20.25 13.36
N VAL A 410 9.24 -19.54 12.77
CA VAL A 410 8.94 -19.63 11.33
C VAL A 410 9.88 -18.74 10.53
N ASP A 411 10.56 -19.33 9.57
CA ASP A 411 11.37 -18.58 8.60
C ASP A 411 10.66 -18.48 7.25
N MET A 412 10.08 -17.30 6.96
CA MET A 412 9.35 -17.06 5.72
C MET A 412 10.22 -17.09 4.46
N VAL A 413 11.54 -16.94 4.57
CA VAL A 413 12.45 -17.13 3.42
C VAL A 413 12.45 -18.59 2.98
N CYS A 414 12.47 -19.54 3.95
CA CYS A 414 12.38 -20.96 3.68
C CYS A 414 10.97 -21.35 3.19
N VAL A 415 9.92 -20.88 3.85
CA VAL A 415 8.53 -21.14 3.45
C VAL A 415 8.25 -20.60 2.05
N SER A 416 8.76 -19.42 1.68
CA SER A 416 8.58 -18.85 0.34
C SER A 416 9.14 -19.72 -0.77
N LYS A 417 10.24 -20.44 -0.55
CA LYS A 417 10.78 -21.41 -1.52
C LYS A 417 9.84 -22.61 -1.73
N GLN A 418 9.17 -23.08 -0.67
CA GLN A 418 8.17 -24.15 -0.77
C GLN A 418 6.91 -23.63 -1.49
N LEU A 419 6.44 -22.44 -1.16
CA LEU A 419 5.29 -21.80 -1.81
C LEU A 419 5.50 -21.60 -3.32
N CYS A 420 6.70 -21.22 -3.75
CA CYS A 420 7.02 -21.08 -5.19
C CYS A 420 6.80 -22.40 -5.97
N ARG A 421 7.08 -23.57 -5.36
CA ARG A 421 6.81 -24.88 -5.98
C ARG A 421 5.30 -25.12 -6.14
N LEU A 422 4.47 -24.53 -5.27
CA LEU A 422 3.01 -24.58 -5.32
C LEU A 422 2.42 -23.46 -6.20
N LYS A 423 3.26 -22.70 -6.93
CA LYS A 423 2.86 -21.54 -7.73
C LYS A 423 2.18 -20.44 -6.88
N ILE A 424 2.65 -20.25 -5.66
CA ILE A 424 2.18 -19.22 -4.73
C ILE A 424 3.37 -18.35 -4.34
N GLN A 425 3.19 -17.04 -4.32
CA GLN A 425 4.21 -16.08 -3.92
C GLN A 425 3.69 -15.15 -2.83
N ALA A 426 4.46 -14.99 -1.75
CA ALA A 426 4.30 -13.95 -0.73
C ALA A 426 5.60 -13.15 -0.61
N ALA A 427 5.54 -11.94 -0.07
CA ALA A 427 6.74 -11.17 0.22
C ALA A 427 7.21 -11.48 1.64
N ALA A 428 8.36 -12.11 1.80
CA ALA A 428 8.95 -12.38 3.10
C ALA A 428 9.31 -11.06 3.81
N GLY A 429 9.17 -11.02 5.12
CA GLY A 429 9.39 -9.82 5.91
C GLY A 429 10.84 -9.33 5.92
N SER A 430 11.81 -10.22 5.75
CA SER A 430 13.24 -9.88 5.60
C SER A 430 13.53 -8.85 4.51
N LEU A 431 12.72 -8.82 3.45
CA LEU A 431 12.80 -7.82 2.38
C LEU A 431 12.59 -6.37 2.86
N PHE A 432 11.90 -6.18 3.96
CA PHE A 432 11.49 -4.87 4.49
C PHE A 432 12.43 -4.34 5.58
N SER A 433 13.63 -4.90 5.69
CA SER A 433 14.67 -4.49 6.62
C SER A 433 16.02 -4.44 5.93
N ALA A 434 16.83 -3.44 6.25
CA ALA A 434 18.22 -3.35 5.75
C ALA A 434 19.09 -4.50 6.29
N SER A 435 18.80 -4.97 7.50
CA SER A 435 19.56 -6.03 8.19
C SER A 435 18.93 -7.43 8.08
N GLY A 436 17.85 -7.59 7.28
CA GLY A 436 17.18 -8.89 7.09
C GLY A 436 16.40 -9.39 8.31
N LYS A 437 15.88 -8.49 9.13
CA LYS A 437 14.95 -8.79 10.21
C LYS A 437 13.59 -9.27 9.69
N TYR A 438 12.64 -9.49 10.58
CA TYR A 438 11.26 -9.86 10.24
C TYR A 438 11.16 -11.17 9.45
N ARG A 439 12.08 -12.11 9.68
CA ARG A 439 12.09 -13.41 8.98
C ARG A 439 10.82 -14.22 9.23
N ASN A 440 10.18 -14.02 10.38
CA ASN A 440 8.89 -14.59 10.75
C ASN A 440 7.69 -13.77 10.24
N CYS A 441 7.90 -12.77 9.40
CA CYS A 441 6.81 -11.94 8.89
C CYS A 441 6.61 -12.12 7.38
N LEU A 442 5.41 -11.78 6.92
CA LEU A 442 5.10 -11.71 5.49
C LEU A 442 4.14 -10.56 5.19
N ARG A 443 4.25 -10.04 3.98
CA ARG A 443 3.26 -9.11 3.43
C ARG A 443 2.50 -9.78 2.30
N ILE A 444 1.17 -9.67 2.31
CA ILE A 444 0.30 -10.09 1.22
C ILE A 444 -0.42 -8.91 0.57
N ASN A 445 -0.64 -9.04 -0.73
CA ASN A 445 -1.43 -8.10 -1.55
C ASN A 445 -2.88 -8.62 -1.63
N VAL A 446 -3.81 -7.81 -1.17
CA VAL A 446 -5.26 -8.12 -1.18
C VAL A 446 -6.02 -7.35 -2.28
N ALA A 447 -5.31 -6.71 -3.23
CA ALA A 447 -5.94 -6.10 -4.41
C ALA A 447 -6.55 -7.15 -5.34
N LEU A 448 -6.07 -8.39 -5.29
CA LEU A 448 -6.58 -9.49 -6.08
C LEU A 448 -8.04 -9.79 -5.71
N PRO A 449 -8.92 -10.07 -6.71
CA PRO A 449 -10.31 -10.46 -6.42
C PRO A 449 -10.37 -11.68 -5.51
N PRO A 450 -11.29 -11.73 -4.53
CA PRO A 450 -11.42 -12.86 -3.61
C PRO A 450 -12.12 -14.06 -4.27
N THR A 451 -11.39 -14.74 -5.17
CA THR A 451 -11.85 -15.95 -5.88
C THR A 451 -11.56 -17.23 -5.09
N ASP A 452 -12.24 -18.34 -5.42
CA ASP A 452 -11.94 -19.65 -4.82
C ASP A 452 -10.50 -20.09 -5.09
N LYS A 453 -9.92 -19.72 -6.25
CA LYS A 453 -8.50 -19.97 -6.56
C LYS A 453 -7.58 -19.26 -5.56
N ASN A 454 -7.84 -17.99 -5.26
CA ASN A 454 -7.05 -17.21 -4.31
C ASN A 454 -7.26 -17.67 -2.87
N ARG A 455 -8.49 -18.07 -2.53
CA ARG A 455 -8.83 -18.66 -1.23
C ARG A 455 -8.06 -19.97 -0.99
N GLU A 456 -8.05 -20.85 -1.99
CA GLU A 456 -7.33 -22.13 -1.92
C GLU A 456 -5.81 -21.92 -1.83
N ALA A 457 -5.27 -20.95 -2.56
CA ALA A 457 -3.85 -20.61 -2.47
C ALA A 457 -3.48 -20.10 -1.06
N LEU A 458 -4.33 -19.28 -0.45
CA LEU A 458 -4.10 -18.79 0.91
C LEU A 458 -4.22 -19.93 1.96
N ARG A 459 -5.14 -20.89 1.74
CA ARG A 459 -5.25 -22.10 2.57
C ARG A 459 -3.95 -22.92 2.52
N LYS A 460 -3.42 -23.18 1.31
CA LYS A 460 -2.15 -23.90 1.13
C LYS A 460 -0.97 -23.15 1.75
N MET A 461 -0.98 -21.81 1.69
CA MET A 461 0.03 -20.99 2.38
C MET A 461 -0.02 -21.22 3.90
N GLY A 462 -1.23 -21.21 4.49
CA GLY A 462 -1.41 -21.50 5.91
C GLY A 462 -0.91 -22.89 6.29
N GLU A 463 -1.18 -23.92 5.48
CA GLU A 463 -0.68 -25.28 5.69
C GLU A 463 0.85 -25.35 5.65
N ALA A 464 1.48 -24.70 4.67
CA ALA A 464 2.94 -24.64 4.59
C ALA A 464 3.57 -23.96 5.81
N ILE A 465 2.91 -22.92 6.35
CA ILE A 465 3.34 -22.24 7.58
C ILE A 465 3.21 -23.17 8.79
N VAL A 466 2.11 -23.93 8.91
CA VAL A 466 1.92 -24.89 10.02
C VAL A 466 2.99 -25.98 9.98
N ILE A 467 3.29 -26.53 8.81
CA ILE A 467 4.36 -27.54 8.65
C ILE A 467 5.71 -26.93 9.11
N ALA A 468 6.03 -25.71 8.68
CA ALA A 468 7.28 -25.04 9.09
C ALA A 468 7.33 -24.69 10.59
N MET A 469 6.20 -24.73 11.32
CA MET A 469 6.16 -24.59 12.77
C MET A 469 6.47 -25.91 13.51
N GLU A 470 6.28 -27.04 12.85
CA GLU A 470 6.49 -28.38 13.43
C GLU A 470 7.92 -28.89 13.19
N GLU A 471 8.61 -28.36 12.17
CA GLU A 471 10.04 -28.59 11.89
C GLU A 471 10.95 -27.78 12.84
#